data_aa04b3edfd26c8e6789c6ef2e52db787
#
_entry.id   aa04b3edfd26c8e6789c6ef2e52db787
#
_cell.length_a   1.000
_cell.length_b   1.000
_cell.length_c   1.000
_cell.angle_alpha   90.00
_cell.angle_beta   90.00
_cell.angle_gamma   90.00
#
_symmetry.space_group_name_H-M   'P 1'
#
loop_
_entity.id
_entity.type
_entity.pdbx_description
1 polymer ?
#
loop_
_entity_poly.entity_id
_entity_poly.type
_entity_poly.pdbx_seq_one_letter_code
_entity_poly.pdbx_strand_id
1 'polypeptide(L)'
;LKLASIFSVYDSEELLEGSIKQIRNSADLVIAVVQTTSNWGEEYNGGLLECVRLQSLGLIDVVTLFNPKQTNERLNGCKNETEKRKLGFYIAKEKGCSHYIHMDCDEYYFTDEFLNAKNWVIENDINASYCKIQAYEKYPTLALENLEGYYVPFINKIQDGLKHGFCEYPVLVDPTRKATHNNPKEANIIMHHYTSIRKDIARKYRNSSARSNFDLNTKLHDFAQIRKEDGNGRKLVPNYFGINEYPS
;
A
#
# COMPACT_ATOMS: atom_id res chain seq x y z
N LEU A 1 -2.70 16.44 15.87
CA LEU A 1 -1.99 15.45 15.05
C LEU A 1 -1.87 15.99 13.64
N LYS A 2 -0.65 15.93 13.04
CA LYS A 2 -0.40 16.21 11.63
C LYS A 2 0.02 14.90 10.96
N LEU A 3 -0.85 14.34 10.11
CA LEU A 3 -0.69 13.04 9.49
C LEU A 3 -0.12 13.14 8.07
N ALA A 4 0.97 12.42 7.80
CA ALA A 4 1.44 12.16 6.45
C ALA A 4 0.95 10.81 5.93
N SER A 5 0.35 10.79 4.75
CA SER A 5 0.12 9.57 3.97
C SER A 5 1.22 9.43 2.92
N ILE A 6 1.97 8.32 2.97
CA ILE A 6 3.17 8.08 2.18
C ILE A 6 2.89 6.92 1.22
N PHE A 7 2.70 7.24 -0.05
CA PHE A 7 2.45 6.28 -1.11
C PHE A 7 3.75 5.78 -1.74
N SER A 8 3.89 4.46 -1.82
CA SER A 8 4.96 3.80 -2.57
C SER A 8 4.48 3.50 -3.98
N VAL A 9 5.02 4.20 -4.98
CA VAL A 9 4.52 4.15 -6.36
C VAL A 9 5.56 3.57 -7.32
N TYR A 10 5.14 2.64 -8.18
CA TYR A 10 5.85 2.17 -9.36
C TYR A 10 4.85 1.97 -10.52
N ASP A 11 3.98 0.99 -10.40
CA ASP A 11 2.82 0.73 -11.25
C ASP A 11 1.51 0.94 -10.46
N SER A 12 0.38 0.53 -10.99
CA SER A 12 -0.94 0.69 -10.32
C SER A 12 -1.48 2.12 -10.36
N GLU A 13 -1.06 2.91 -11.32
CA GLU A 13 -1.54 4.28 -11.52
C GLU A 13 -3.06 4.35 -11.63
N GLU A 14 -3.71 3.31 -12.17
CA GLU A 14 -5.16 3.22 -12.29
C GLU A 14 -5.93 3.17 -10.96
N LEU A 15 -5.26 2.81 -9.87
CA LEU A 15 -5.84 2.72 -8.54
C LEU A 15 -5.47 3.90 -7.64
N LEU A 16 -4.38 4.60 -7.95
CA LEU A 16 -3.78 5.61 -7.07
C LEU A 16 -4.72 6.77 -6.74
N GLU A 17 -5.40 7.34 -7.74
CA GLU A 17 -6.33 8.45 -7.52
C GLU A 17 -7.47 8.08 -6.57
N GLY A 18 -8.07 6.90 -6.77
CA GLY A 18 -9.14 6.40 -5.91
C GLY A 18 -8.67 6.22 -4.47
N SER A 19 -7.51 5.59 -4.28
CA SER A 19 -6.92 5.38 -2.95
C SER A 19 -6.66 6.70 -2.22
N ILE A 20 -6.04 7.68 -2.91
CA ILE A 20 -5.78 9.00 -2.31
C ILE A 20 -7.08 9.71 -1.92
N LYS A 21 -8.10 9.70 -2.78
CA LYS A 21 -9.38 10.36 -2.50
C LYS A 21 -10.06 9.88 -1.23
N GLN A 22 -9.92 8.58 -0.88
CA GLN A 22 -10.52 8.04 0.34
C GLN A 22 -9.93 8.65 1.62
N ILE A 23 -8.64 9.01 1.59
CA ILE A 23 -7.92 9.47 2.79
C ILE A 23 -7.52 10.94 2.75
N ARG A 24 -7.68 11.62 1.61
CA ARG A 24 -7.14 12.97 1.38
C ARG A 24 -7.61 13.98 2.42
N ASN A 25 -8.89 13.95 2.79
CA ASN A 25 -9.46 14.87 3.80
C ASN A 25 -8.98 14.56 5.23
N SER A 26 -8.46 13.38 5.48
CA SER A 26 -7.92 12.97 6.77
C SER A 26 -6.40 13.09 6.85
N ALA A 27 -5.70 13.27 5.72
CA ALA A 27 -4.25 13.45 5.65
C ALA A 27 -3.88 14.93 5.50
N ASP A 28 -2.97 15.39 6.34
CA ASP A 28 -2.46 16.77 6.29
C ASP A 28 -1.37 16.93 5.22
N LEU A 29 -0.74 15.83 4.82
CA LEU A 29 0.31 15.77 3.80
C LEU A 29 0.22 14.44 3.05
N VAL A 30 0.14 14.49 1.73
CA VAL A 30 0.21 13.32 0.85
C VAL A 30 1.54 13.34 0.09
N ILE A 31 2.35 12.31 0.30
CA ILE A 31 3.67 12.15 -0.30
C ILE A 31 3.63 10.93 -1.23
N ALA A 32 4.04 11.09 -2.48
CA ALA A 32 4.31 9.99 -3.39
C ALA A 32 5.82 9.79 -3.56
N VAL A 33 6.30 8.62 -3.17
CA VAL A 33 7.68 8.17 -3.41
C VAL A 33 7.65 7.25 -4.62
N VAL A 34 8.13 7.76 -5.75
CA VAL A 34 7.95 7.15 -7.07
C VAL A 34 9.26 6.55 -7.56
N GLN A 35 9.21 5.34 -8.08
CA GLN A 35 10.30 4.76 -8.85
C GLN A 35 9.85 4.57 -10.31
N THR A 36 10.76 4.82 -11.24
CA THR A 36 10.54 4.65 -12.70
C THR A 36 11.23 3.40 -13.23
N THR A 37 11.95 2.70 -12.37
CA THR A 37 12.56 1.40 -12.66
C THR A 37 12.20 0.46 -11.52
N SER A 38 11.72 -0.73 -11.82
CA SER A 38 11.38 -1.73 -10.80
C SER A 38 12.63 -2.24 -10.07
N ASN A 39 12.44 -2.93 -8.95
CA ASN A 39 13.54 -3.62 -8.27
C ASN A 39 14.22 -4.67 -9.17
N TRP A 40 13.55 -5.12 -10.24
CA TRP A 40 14.01 -6.13 -11.19
C TRP A 40 14.52 -5.54 -12.51
N GLY A 41 14.59 -4.20 -12.63
CA GLY A 41 15.15 -3.50 -13.77
C GLY A 41 14.17 -3.17 -14.91
N GLU A 42 12.87 -3.43 -14.76
CA GLU A 42 11.87 -3.01 -15.77
C GLU A 42 11.58 -1.52 -15.63
N GLU A 43 11.77 -0.76 -16.72
CA GLU A 43 11.45 0.67 -16.77
C GLU A 43 9.96 0.90 -17.01
N TYR A 44 9.38 1.84 -16.26
CA TYR A 44 7.99 2.23 -16.39
C TYR A 44 7.71 3.62 -15.80
N ASN A 45 7.08 4.48 -16.59
CA ASN A 45 6.82 5.87 -16.19
C ASN A 45 5.34 6.18 -15.87
N GLY A 46 4.42 5.21 -16.00
CA GLY A 46 2.98 5.44 -15.78
C GLY A 46 2.69 5.99 -14.38
N GLY A 47 3.29 5.40 -13.36
CA GLY A 47 3.15 5.87 -11.99
C GLY A 47 3.64 7.31 -11.78
N LEU A 48 4.77 7.69 -12.39
CA LEU A 48 5.28 9.07 -12.31
C LEU A 48 4.35 10.07 -13.01
N LEU A 49 3.90 9.74 -14.20
CA LEU A 49 2.98 10.62 -14.97
C LEU A 49 1.67 10.84 -14.20
N GLU A 50 1.14 9.79 -13.59
CA GLU A 50 -0.05 9.90 -12.75
C GLU A 50 0.20 10.73 -11.50
N CYS A 51 1.32 10.55 -10.80
CA CYS A 51 1.65 11.37 -9.64
C CYS A 51 1.77 12.86 -9.97
N VAL A 52 2.38 13.21 -11.11
CA VAL A 52 2.47 14.61 -11.59
C VAL A 52 1.08 15.17 -11.90
N ARG A 53 0.20 14.38 -12.54
CA ARG A 53 -1.19 14.77 -12.79
C ARG A 53 -1.94 15.01 -11.48
N LEU A 54 -1.85 14.09 -10.53
CA LEU A 54 -2.53 14.20 -9.23
C LEU A 54 -1.97 15.35 -8.38
N GLN A 55 -0.68 15.65 -8.50
CA GLN A 55 -0.08 16.84 -7.87
C GLN A 55 -0.66 18.14 -8.46
N SER A 56 -0.83 18.21 -9.79
CA SER A 56 -1.44 19.38 -10.43
C SER A 56 -2.90 19.60 -10.02
N LEU A 57 -3.58 18.54 -9.58
CA LEU A 57 -4.95 18.60 -9.03
C LEU A 57 -5.01 18.86 -7.52
N GLY A 58 -3.86 19.04 -6.85
CA GLY A 58 -3.80 19.26 -5.39
C GLY A 58 -4.09 18.01 -4.55
N LEU A 59 -4.09 16.82 -5.15
CA LEU A 59 -4.31 15.55 -4.45
C LEU A 59 -3.02 15.00 -3.83
N ILE A 60 -1.86 15.29 -4.42
CA ILE A 60 -0.53 14.98 -3.88
C ILE A 60 0.20 16.28 -3.59
N ASP A 61 0.77 16.40 -2.39
CA ASP A 61 1.52 17.58 -1.97
C ASP A 61 3.01 17.50 -2.36
N VAL A 62 3.58 16.30 -2.30
CA VAL A 62 5.01 16.05 -2.60
C VAL A 62 5.18 14.84 -3.49
N VAL A 63 5.85 15.01 -4.62
CA VAL A 63 6.33 13.90 -5.46
C VAL A 63 7.86 13.85 -5.37
N THR A 64 8.42 12.68 -5.06
CA THR A 64 9.86 12.47 -4.99
C THR A 64 10.25 11.18 -5.70
N LEU A 65 11.42 11.18 -6.33
CA LEU A 65 11.94 10.01 -7.03
C LEU A 65 12.79 9.16 -6.09
N PHE A 66 12.63 7.85 -6.22
CA PHE A 66 13.47 6.85 -5.59
C PHE A 66 14.10 5.97 -6.68
N ASN A 67 15.43 5.85 -6.67
CA ASN A 67 16.17 5.01 -7.61
C ASN A 67 16.57 3.70 -6.89
N PRO A 68 15.90 2.57 -7.17
CA PRO A 68 16.23 1.30 -6.55
C PRO A 68 17.59 0.78 -7.05
N LYS A 69 18.30 0.05 -6.20
CA LYS A 69 19.43 -0.79 -6.65
C LYS A 69 18.84 -2.01 -7.34
N GLN A 70 19.08 -2.16 -8.64
CA GLN A 70 18.61 -3.31 -9.40
C GLN A 70 19.13 -4.62 -8.76
N THR A 71 18.27 -5.62 -8.74
CA THR A 71 18.59 -6.91 -8.12
C THR A 71 17.78 -8.04 -8.76
N ASN A 72 18.27 -9.24 -8.65
CA ASN A 72 17.55 -10.48 -8.93
C ASN A 72 17.22 -11.27 -7.65
N GLU A 73 17.50 -10.70 -6.48
CA GLU A 73 17.27 -11.31 -5.18
C GLU A 73 16.13 -10.63 -4.43
N ARG A 74 15.18 -11.43 -3.93
CA ARG A 74 14.04 -10.95 -3.14
C ARG A 74 14.45 -10.09 -1.95
N LEU A 75 15.45 -10.52 -1.19
CA LEU A 75 15.89 -9.79 0.01
C LEU A 75 16.33 -8.37 -0.33
N ASN A 76 17.04 -8.18 -1.43
CA ASN A 76 17.47 -6.85 -1.89
C ASN A 76 16.29 -6.04 -2.42
N GLY A 77 15.31 -6.66 -3.09
CA GLY A 77 14.04 -6.01 -3.43
C GLY A 77 13.31 -5.49 -2.19
N CYS A 78 13.21 -6.30 -1.14
CA CYS A 78 12.64 -5.87 0.14
C CYS A 78 13.43 -4.72 0.81
N LYS A 79 14.78 -4.71 0.69
CA LYS A 79 15.60 -3.58 1.17
C LYS A 79 15.29 -2.30 0.41
N ASN A 80 15.17 -2.36 -0.93
CA ASN A 80 14.76 -1.21 -1.74
C ASN A 80 13.38 -0.68 -1.30
N GLU A 81 12.39 -1.55 -1.10
CA GLU A 81 11.08 -1.14 -0.59
C GLU A 81 11.16 -0.46 0.78
N THR A 82 12.00 -0.99 1.68
CA THR A 82 12.25 -0.37 2.99
C THR A 82 12.86 1.03 2.83
N GLU A 83 13.89 1.18 1.99
CA GLU A 83 14.54 2.48 1.76
C GLU A 83 13.59 3.49 1.08
N LYS A 84 12.74 3.04 0.15
CA LYS A 84 11.70 3.87 -0.46
C LYS A 84 10.71 4.40 0.59
N ARG A 85 10.22 3.53 1.48
CA ARG A 85 9.35 3.93 2.59
C ARG A 85 10.04 4.88 3.57
N LYS A 86 11.31 4.63 3.90
CA LYS A 86 12.13 5.52 4.74
C LYS A 86 12.30 6.91 4.14
N LEU A 87 12.50 7.03 2.83
CA LEU A 87 12.58 8.34 2.17
C LEU A 87 11.31 9.15 2.42
N GLY A 88 10.13 8.55 2.22
CA GLY A 88 8.86 9.20 2.52
C GLY A 88 8.70 9.58 4.00
N PHE A 89 9.13 8.70 4.92
CA PHE A 89 9.14 8.96 6.35
C PHE A 89 10.00 10.18 6.71
N TYR A 90 11.20 10.30 6.17
CA TYR A 90 12.08 11.44 6.43
C TYR A 90 11.49 12.75 5.89
N ILE A 91 10.87 12.72 4.70
CA ILE A 91 10.17 13.90 4.16
C ILE A 91 9.01 14.30 5.08
N ALA A 92 8.20 13.34 5.55
CA ALA A 92 7.11 13.61 6.48
C ALA A 92 7.62 14.27 7.77
N LYS A 93 8.72 13.75 8.33
CA LYS A 93 9.37 14.30 9.52
C LYS A 93 9.89 15.72 9.29
N GLU A 94 10.58 15.97 8.19
CA GLU A 94 11.10 17.29 7.81
C GLU A 94 9.97 18.32 7.62
N LYS A 95 8.83 17.88 7.08
CA LYS A 95 7.61 18.69 6.92
C LYS A 95 6.83 18.88 8.23
N GLY A 96 7.36 18.41 9.37
CA GLY A 96 6.79 18.60 10.69
C GLY A 96 5.52 17.79 10.95
N CYS A 97 5.33 16.67 10.27
CA CYS A 97 4.29 15.73 10.61
C CYS A 97 4.61 15.01 11.92
N SER A 98 3.58 14.72 12.71
CA SER A 98 3.71 14.01 13.97
C SER A 98 3.43 12.50 13.81
N HIS A 99 2.69 12.13 12.76
CA HIS A 99 2.30 10.76 12.46
C HIS A 99 2.40 10.49 10.96
N TYR A 100 2.50 9.20 10.63
CA TYR A 100 2.54 8.73 9.24
C TYR A 100 1.77 7.42 9.07
N ILE A 101 1.33 7.18 7.85
CA ILE A 101 0.87 5.89 7.34
C ILE A 101 1.60 5.60 6.02
N HIS A 102 2.10 4.38 5.86
CA HIS A 102 2.57 3.89 4.56
C HIS A 102 1.43 3.24 3.81
N MET A 103 1.27 3.60 2.54
CA MET A 103 0.26 3.05 1.65
C MET A 103 0.87 2.58 0.33
N ASP A 104 0.31 1.53 -0.22
CA ASP A 104 0.50 1.17 -1.62
C ASP A 104 -0.70 1.68 -2.43
N CYS A 105 -0.55 1.82 -3.75
CA CYS A 105 -1.58 2.42 -4.61
C CYS A 105 -2.91 1.67 -4.62
N ASP A 106 -2.90 0.39 -4.25
CA ASP A 106 -3.99 -0.56 -4.30
C ASP A 106 -4.66 -0.81 -2.93
N GLU A 107 -4.38 0.05 -1.95
CA GLU A 107 -4.92 0.02 -0.61
C GLU A 107 -5.98 1.09 -0.41
N TYR A 108 -7.15 0.69 0.06
CA TYR A 108 -8.31 1.54 0.23
C TYR A 108 -8.87 1.43 1.64
N TYR A 109 -9.42 2.52 2.12
CA TYR A 109 -10.16 2.60 3.39
C TYR A 109 -11.48 3.34 3.16
N PHE A 110 -12.53 2.98 3.87
CA PHE A 110 -13.70 3.83 3.92
C PHE A 110 -13.37 5.14 4.64
N THR A 111 -13.73 6.28 4.04
CA THR A 111 -13.36 7.61 4.52
C THR A 111 -13.77 7.85 5.98
N ASP A 112 -15.00 7.48 6.34
CA ASP A 112 -15.51 7.68 7.71
C ASP A 112 -14.82 6.74 8.71
N GLU A 113 -14.56 5.49 8.32
CA GLU A 113 -13.83 4.54 9.17
C GLU A 113 -12.39 5.00 9.40
N PHE A 114 -11.74 5.53 8.34
CA PHE A 114 -10.38 6.07 8.45
C PHE A 114 -10.35 7.26 9.41
N LEU A 115 -11.30 8.20 9.30
CA LEU A 115 -11.40 9.35 10.19
C LEU A 115 -11.62 8.91 11.64
N ASN A 116 -12.53 7.96 11.88
CA ASN A 116 -12.80 7.43 13.21
C ASN A 116 -11.57 6.74 13.82
N ALA A 117 -10.85 5.92 13.03
CA ALA A 117 -9.64 5.25 13.47
C ALA A 117 -8.50 6.26 13.73
N LYS A 118 -8.36 7.32 12.91
CA LYS A 118 -7.43 8.42 13.17
C LYS A 118 -7.75 9.12 14.49
N ASN A 119 -9.02 9.44 14.75
CA ASN A 119 -9.45 10.07 15.99
C ASN A 119 -9.16 9.17 17.20
N TRP A 120 -9.42 7.87 17.09
CA TRP A 120 -9.09 6.91 18.13
C TRP A 120 -7.57 6.89 18.46
N VAL A 121 -6.70 6.97 17.44
CA VAL A 121 -5.23 7.07 17.63
C VAL A 121 -4.88 8.33 18.43
N ILE A 122 -5.54 9.46 18.15
CA ILE A 122 -5.30 10.75 18.81
C ILE A 122 -5.77 10.69 20.28
N GLU A 123 -7.02 10.30 20.50
CA GLU A 123 -7.69 10.31 21.80
C GLU A 123 -7.03 9.38 22.82
N ASN A 124 -6.43 8.30 22.34
CA ASN A 124 -5.77 7.30 23.18
C ASN A 124 -4.23 7.40 23.18
N ASP A 125 -3.65 8.44 22.60
CA ASP A 125 -2.19 8.66 22.46
C ASP A 125 -1.46 7.39 21.95
N ILE A 126 -1.98 6.77 20.90
CA ILE A 126 -1.44 5.52 20.35
C ILE A 126 -0.17 5.81 19.57
N ASN A 127 0.96 5.22 19.98
CA ASN A 127 2.24 5.39 19.30
C ASN A 127 2.34 4.64 17.97
N ALA A 128 1.69 3.49 17.87
CA ALA A 128 1.63 2.70 16.64
C ALA A 128 0.37 1.85 16.61
N SER A 129 -0.16 1.66 15.42
CA SER A 129 -1.33 0.82 15.20
C SER A 129 -1.17 -0.06 13.96
N TYR A 130 -1.98 -1.10 13.90
CA TYR A 130 -2.10 -2.01 12.75
C TYR A 130 -3.57 -2.40 12.56
N CYS A 131 -3.93 -2.86 11.38
CA CYS A 131 -5.30 -3.30 11.10
C CYS A 131 -5.33 -4.54 10.21
N LYS A 132 -6.52 -5.13 10.11
CA LYS A 132 -6.80 -6.30 9.28
C LYS A 132 -6.90 -5.94 7.80
N ILE A 133 -6.79 -6.96 6.93
CA ILE A 133 -6.78 -6.81 5.49
C ILE A 133 -7.90 -7.67 4.90
N GLN A 134 -8.73 -7.06 4.05
CA GLN A 134 -9.65 -7.74 3.14
C GLN A 134 -9.06 -7.70 1.74
N ALA A 135 -8.64 -8.84 1.21
CA ALA A 135 -8.11 -8.91 -0.16
C ALA A 135 -9.22 -9.13 -1.19
N TYR A 136 -8.95 -8.64 -2.42
CA TYR A 136 -9.79 -8.77 -3.59
C TYR A 136 -9.01 -9.38 -4.74
N GLU A 137 -9.63 -10.26 -5.51
CA GLU A 137 -8.98 -10.97 -6.60
C GLU A 137 -9.68 -10.76 -7.93
N LYS A 138 -8.91 -10.32 -8.95
CA LYS A 138 -9.30 -10.12 -10.34
C LYS A 138 -10.43 -9.11 -10.57
N TYR A 139 -11.49 -9.15 -9.76
CA TYR A 139 -12.65 -8.26 -9.85
C TYR A 139 -12.79 -7.45 -8.55
N PRO A 140 -13.13 -6.15 -8.63
CA PRO A 140 -13.30 -5.32 -7.43
C PRO A 140 -14.52 -5.74 -6.59
N THR A 141 -15.34 -6.63 -7.12
CA THR A 141 -16.52 -7.22 -6.46
C THR A 141 -16.27 -8.64 -5.93
N LEU A 142 -15.05 -9.17 -6.05
CA LEU A 142 -14.73 -10.54 -5.63
C LEU A 142 -13.70 -10.50 -4.48
N ALA A 143 -14.22 -10.51 -3.26
CA ALA A 143 -13.39 -10.52 -2.04
C ALA A 143 -13.05 -11.95 -1.62
N LEU A 144 -11.89 -12.16 -0.98
CA LEU A 144 -11.65 -13.41 -0.25
C LEU A 144 -12.70 -13.55 0.86
N GLU A 145 -13.15 -14.78 1.12
CA GLU A 145 -14.17 -15.07 2.12
C GLU A 145 -13.70 -14.67 3.53
N ASN A 146 -12.45 -14.98 3.83
CA ASN A 146 -11.80 -14.65 5.08
C ASN A 146 -10.86 -13.46 4.94
N LEU A 147 -10.65 -12.73 6.03
CA LEU A 147 -9.58 -11.73 6.11
C LEU A 147 -8.22 -12.41 5.99
N GLU A 148 -7.23 -11.66 5.50
CA GLU A 148 -5.84 -12.14 5.38
C GLU A 148 -5.28 -12.60 6.74
N GLY A 149 -4.38 -13.59 6.70
CA GLY A 149 -3.71 -14.09 7.90
C GLY A 149 -2.61 -13.17 8.45
N TYR A 150 -2.39 -12.01 7.84
CA TYR A 150 -1.45 -10.99 8.31
C TYR A 150 -2.12 -9.61 8.36
N TYR A 151 -1.44 -8.66 9.00
CA TYR A 151 -1.92 -7.32 9.25
C TYR A 151 -1.11 -6.30 8.45
N VAL A 152 -1.60 -5.07 8.38
CA VAL A 152 -0.86 -3.93 7.84
C VAL A 152 -0.65 -2.88 8.96
N PRO A 153 0.58 -2.32 9.13
CA PRO A 153 0.77 -1.15 9.98
C PRO A 153 -0.09 0.01 9.49
N PHE A 154 -0.83 0.63 10.41
CA PHE A 154 -1.78 1.69 10.10
C PHE A 154 -1.15 3.06 10.43
N ILE A 155 -1.67 3.83 11.39
CA ILE A 155 -1.12 5.13 11.76
C ILE A 155 -0.07 4.97 12.86
N ASN A 156 1.11 5.53 12.63
CA ASN A 156 2.24 5.45 13.54
C ASN A 156 2.82 6.83 13.84
N LYS A 157 3.25 7.05 15.08
CA LYS A 157 3.88 8.30 15.53
C LYS A 157 5.30 8.41 14.96
N ILE A 158 5.68 9.59 14.49
CA ILE A 158 7.05 9.89 14.10
C ILE A 158 7.88 10.10 15.36
N GLN A 159 8.91 9.29 15.54
CA GLN A 159 9.82 9.33 16.69
C GLN A 159 11.26 9.22 16.22
N ASP A 160 12.19 9.78 17.00
CA ASP A 160 13.61 9.62 16.75
C ASP A 160 14.07 8.19 17.08
N GLY A 161 15.07 7.72 16.33
CA GLY A 161 15.69 6.41 16.59
C GLY A 161 14.88 5.20 16.12
N LEU A 162 13.75 5.38 15.42
CA LEU A 162 13.01 4.26 14.85
C LEU A 162 13.89 3.48 13.84
N LYS A 163 13.97 2.17 14.03
CA LYS A 163 14.53 1.25 13.03
C LYS A 163 13.41 0.81 12.12
N HIS A 164 13.58 0.96 10.81
CA HIS A 164 12.62 0.59 9.80
C HIS A 164 13.01 -0.72 9.11
N GLY A 165 12.02 -1.55 8.80
CA GLY A 165 12.20 -2.84 8.12
C GLY A 165 12.83 -3.90 9.02
N PHE A 166 12.58 -5.17 8.74
CA PHE A 166 13.23 -6.35 9.33
C PHE A 166 13.47 -6.30 10.86
N CYS A 167 12.64 -5.57 11.60
CA CYS A 167 12.67 -5.54 13.07
C CYS A 167 11.55 -6.43 13.64
N GLU A 168 11.58 -6.66 14.95
CA GLU A 168 10.49 -7.35 15.66
C GLU A 168 9.20 -6.54 15.56
N TYR A 169 8.07 -7.24 15.44
CA TYR A 169 6.73 -6.67 15.44
C TYR A 169 5.76 -7.68 16.06
N PRO A 170 4.78 -7.27 16.86
CA PRO A 170 3.99 -8.21 17.68
C PRO A 170 3.03 -9.09 16.86
N VAL A 171 2.73 -8.73 15.61
CA VAL A 171 1.88 -9.48 14.71
C VAL A 171 2.57 -9.68 13.35
N LEU A 172 2.08 -10.60 12.56
CA LEU A 172 2.61 -10.85 11.23
C LEU A 172 2.24 -9.70 10.28
N VAL A 173 3.23 -8.96 9.81
CA VAL A 173 3.10 -7.86 8.84
C VAL A 173 4.20 -7.95 7.78
N ASP A 174 4.02 -7.24 6.66
CA ASP A 174 5.08 -7.07 5.67
C ASP A 174 6.36 -6.51 6.33
N PRO A 175 7.51 -7.22 6.26
CA PRO A 175 8.74 -6.79 6.89
C PRO A 175 9.23 -5.41 6.42
N THR A 176 8.87 -4.97 5.20
CA THR A 176 9.27 -3.67 4.65
C THR A 176 8.54 -2.49 5.30
N ARG A 177 7.42 -2.76 6.00
CA ARG A 177 6.57 -1.75 6.67
C ARG A 177 6.81 -1.67 8.18
N LYS A 178 7.62 -2.58 8.74
CA LYS A 178 7.89 -2.59 10.18
C LYS A 178 8.67 -1.36 10.62
N ALA A 179 8.36 -0.88 11.81
CA ALA A 179 9.19 0.08 12.54
C ALA A 179 9.17 -0.29 14.03
N THR A 180 10.27 0.00 14.73
CA THR A 180 10.41 -0.33 16.16
C THR A 180 9.54 0.61 17.00
N HIS A 181 8.27 0.31 17.12
CA HIS A 181 7.35 0.99 18.03
C HIS A 181 7.07 0.14 19.26
N ASN A 182 6.91 0.78 20.39
CA ASN A 182 6.49 0.11 21.61
C ASN A 182 4.97 -0.14 21.59
N ASN A 183 4.59 -1.40 21.83
CA ASN A 183 3.22 -1.82 22.08
C ASN A 183 2.18 -1.36 21.03
N PRO A 184 2.35 -1.71 19.74
CA PRO A 184 1.36 -1.39 18.71
C PRO A 184 -0.02 -1.94 19.05
N LYS A 185 -1.07 -1.22 18.70
CA LYS A 185 -2.47 -1.57 18.99
C LYS A 185 -3.24 -1.90 17.72
N GLU A 186 -4.15 -2.87 17.81
CA GLU A 186 -5.07 -3.16 16.72
C GLU A 186 -6.12 -2.04 16.62
N ALA A 187 -6.20 -1.39 15.46
CA ALA A 187 -7.23 -0.41 15.14
C ALA A 187 -8.45 -1.15 14.57
N ASN A 188 -9.64 -0.71 14.97
CA ASN A 188 -10.90 -1.27 14.46
C ASN A 188 -11.24 -0.67 13.09
N ILE A 189 -10.45 -1.04 12.10
CA ILE A 189 -10.62 -0.67 10.69
C ILE A 189 -10.09 -1.80 9.80
N ILE A 190 -10.60 -1.91 8.58
CA ILE A 190 -10.14 -2.89 7.59
C ILE A 190 -9.52 -2.15 6.42
N MET A 191 -8.32 -2.55 6.03
CA MET A 191 -7.69 -2.16 4.78
C MET A 191 -8.21 -3.06 3.65
N HIS A 192 -8.77 -2.46 2.60
CA HIS A 192 -9.24 -3.15 1.39
C HIS A 192 -8.12 -3.18 0.36
N HIS A 193 -7.62 -4.38 0.01
CA HIS A 193 -6.43 -4.59 -0.80
C HIS A 193 -6.77 -5.14 -2.19
N TYR A 194 -6.60 -4.30 -3.20
CA TYR A 194 -6.94 -4.57 -4.60
C TYR A 194 -5.71 -4.99 -5.43
N THR A 195 -4.81 -5.78 -4.85
CA THR A 195 -3.48 -6.09 -5.40
C THR A 195 -3.48 -6.68 -6.80
N SER A 196 -4.51 -7.44 -7.16
CA SER A 196 -4.61 -8.12 -8.47
C SER A 196 -5.62 -7.47 -9.43
N ILE A 197 -6.13 -6.28 -9.11
CA ILE A 197 -6.99 -5.50 -10.00
C ILE A 197 -6.11 -4.53 -10.80
N ARG A 198 -5.64 -4.97 -11.97
CA ARG A 198 -4.62 -4.25 -12.76
C ARG A 198 -4.95 -4.22 -14.24
N LYS A 199 -4.59 -3.12 -14.90
CA LYS A 199 -4.55 -3.05 -16.37
C LYS A 199 -3.52 -4.01 -16.97
N ASP A 200 -2.37 -4.15 -16.31
CA ASP A 200 -1.30 -5.06 -16.72
C ASP A 200 -0.91 -5.96 -15.53
N ILE A 201 -1.66 -7.04 -15.33
CA ILE A 201 -1.40 -8.02 -14.28
C ILE A 201 -0.08 -8.76 -14.51
N ALA A 202 0.35 -8.91 -15.76
CA ALA A 202 1.61 -9.56 -16.07
C ALA A 202 2.79 -8.69 -15.59
N ARG A 203 2.74 -7.36 -15.77
CA ARG A 203 3.74 -6.44 -15.19
C ARG A 203 3.74 -6.55 -13.68
N LYS A 204 2.57 -6.51 -13.04
CA LYS A 204 2.45 -6.65 -11.57
C LYS A 204 3.16 -7.91 -11.08
N TYR A 205 2.95 -9.05 -11.71
CA TYR A 205 3.58 -10.29 -11.28
C TYR A 205 5.08 -10.33 -11.60
N ARG A 206 5.53 -9.83 -12.77
CA ARG A 206 6.96 -9.73 -13.10
C ARG A 206 7.73 -8.88 -12.09
N ASN A 207 7.11 -7.83 -11.54
CA ASN A 207 7.76 -6.86 -10.67
C ASN A 207 7.40 -7.01 -9.19
N SER A 208 6.62 -8.03 -8.83
CA SER A 208 6.28 -8.33 -7.44
C SER A 208 7.54 -8.60 -6.60
N SER A 209 7.57 -8.08 -5.39
CA SER A 209 8.62 -8.43 -4.41
C SER A 209 8.65 -9.92 -4.09
N ALA A 210 7.53 -10.63 -4.32
CA ALA A 210 7.41 -12.07 -4.13
C ALA A 210 7.69 -12.88 -5.40
N ARG A 211 8.15 -12.27 -6.50
CA ARG A 211 8.34 -12.92 -7.81
C ARG A 211 9.12 -14.24 -7.75
N SER A 212 10.12 -14.34 -6.90
CA SER A 212 10.93 -15.55 -6.75
C SER A 212 10.19 -16.74 -6.08
N ASN A 213 8.97 -16.53 -5.58
CA ASN A 213 8.20 -17.55 -4.87
C ASN A 213 7.22 -18.29 -5.78
N PHE A 214 7.09 -17.91 -7.05
CA PHE A 214 6.13 -18.53 -7.97
C PHE A 214 6.65 -18.55 -9.41
N ASP A 215 6.16 -19.50 -10.19
CA ASP A 215 6.32 -19.49 -11.65
C ASP A 215 5.32 -18.49 -12.25
N LEU A 216 5.83 -17.59 -13.10
CA LEU A 216 5.01 -16.51 -13.68
C LEU A 216 3.87 -17.05 -14.57
N ASN A 217 4.16 -18.07 -15.40
CA ASN A 217 3.17 -18.60 -16.32
C ASN A 217 2.04 -19.32 -15.56
N THR A 218 2.40 -20.12 -14.54
CA THR A 218 1.43 -20.75 -13.64
C THR A 218 0.57 -19.69 -12.95
N LYS A 219 1.20 -18.63 -12.41
CA LYS A 219 0.45 -17.56 -11.72
C LYS A 219 -0.52 -16.82 -12.64
N LEU A 220 -0.13 -16.56 -13.88
CA LEU A 220 -0.99 -15.93 -14.88
C LEU A 220 -2.12 -16.88 -15.33
N HIS A 221 -1.80 -18.19 -15.50
CA HIS A 221 -2.81 -19.18 -15.81
C HIS A 221 -3.88 -19.27 -14.71
N ASP A 222 -3.46 -19.41 -13.45
CA ASP A 222 -4.35 -19.48 -12.30
C ASP A 222 -5.23 -18.22 -12.21
N PHE A 223 -4.63 -17.04 -12.40
CA PHE A 223 -5.35 -15.78 -12.44
C PHE A 223 -6.41 -15.75 -13.56
N ALA A 224 -6.08 -16.25 -14.75
CA ALA A 224 -7.01 -16.32 -15.88
C ALA A 224 -8.22 -17.20 -15.58
N GLN A 225 -8.05 -18.27 -14.78
CA GLN A 225 -9.14 -19.19 -14.41
C GLN A 225 -10.14 -18.61 -13.41
N ILE A 226 -9.79 -17.54 -12.68
CA ILE A 226 -10.72 -16.92 -11.70
C ILE A 226 -11.96 -16.42 -12.41
N ARG A 227 -13.14 -16.88 -11.97
CA ARG A 227 -14.48 -16.47 -12.45
C ARG A 227 -15.16 -15.59 -11.42
N LYS A 228 -16.03 -14.68 -11.89
CA LYS A 228 -16.74 -13.74 -11.01
C LYS A 228 -17.75 -14.46 -10.09
N GLU A 229 -18.25 -15.61 -10.53
CA GLU A 229 -19.19 -16.47 -9.80
C GLU A 229 -18.49 -17.56 -8.98
N ASP A 230 -17.18 -17.55 -8.95
CA ASP A 230 -16.39 -18.61 -8.32
C ASP A 230 -16.46 -18.51 -6.79
N GLY A 231 -17.16 -19.49 -6.18
CA GLY A 231 -17.33 -19.58 -4.74
C GLY A 231 -16.15 -20.18 -3.96
N ASN A 232 -15.03 -20.54 -4.61
CA ASN A 232 -13.87 -21.23 -3.99
C ASN A 232 -13.10 -20.31 -3.02
N GLY A 233 -13.59 -20.15 -1.78
CA GLY A 233 -12.99 -19.28 -0.77
C GLY A 233 -13.15 -17.79 -1.07
N ARG A 234 -14.07 -17.42 -1.96
CA ARG A 234 -14.39 -16.05 -2.39
C ARG A 234 -15.87 -15.76 -2.21
N LYS A 235 -16.19 -14.49 -1.98
CA LYS A 235 -17.56 -13.98 -1.87
C LYS A 235 -17.79 -12.77 -2.75
N LEU A 236 -18.96 -12.65 -3.35
CA LEU A 236 -19.37 -11.45 -4.05
C LEU A 236 -19.70 -10.34 -3.05
N VAL A 237 -19.21 -9.15 -3.33
CA VAL A 237 -19.46 -7.94 -2.54
C VAL A 237 -19.75 -6.77 -3.49
N PRO A 238 -20.34 -5.67 -3.02
CA PRO A 238 -20.46 -4.45 -3.81
C PRO A 238 -19.09 -3.91 -4.24
N ASN A 239 -19.05 -3.19 -5.37
CA ASN A 239 -17.89 -2.40 -5.73
C ASN A 239 -17.85 -1.12 -4.88
N TYR A 240 -17.34 -1.24 -3.66
CA TYR A 240 -17.40 -0.21 -2.63
C TYR A 240 -16.73 1.12 -3.04
N PHE A 241 -15.72 1.06 -3.89
CA PHE A 241 -14.90 2.23 -4.23
C PHE A 241 -15.01 2.63 -5.71
N GLY A 242 -15.94 2.03 -6.47
CA GLY A 242 -16.12 2.33 -7.88
C GLY A 242 -14.91 2.01 -8.76
N ILE A 243 -14.11 0.99 -8.37
CA ILE A 243 -12.91 0.58 -9.10
C ILE A 243 -13.31 -0.07 -10.42
N ASN A 244 -12.66 0.33 -11.51
CA ASN A 244 -12.90 -0.26 -12.82
C ASN A 244 -12.46 -1.73 -12.88
N GLU A 245 -13.21 -2.53 -13.62
CA GLU A 245 -12.78 -3.88 -14.00
C GLU A 245 -11.84 -3.77 -15.21
N TYR A 246 -10.75 -4.52 -15.19
CA TYR A 246 -9.81 -4.56 -16.31
C TYR A 246 -9.89 -5.95 -16.95
N PRO A 247 -10.19 -6.03 -18.26
CA PRO A 247 -10.19 -7.31 -18.96
C PRO A 247 -8.77 -7.89 -18.95
N SER A 248 -8.66 -9.13 -18.55
CA SER A 248 -7.42 -9.93 -18.56
C SER A 248 -7.34 -10.80 -19.82
#